data_719a9f4670fe362c4f1ec79a12d863ff
#
_entry.id   719a9f4670fe362c4f1ec79a12d863ff
#
_cell.length_a   1.000
_cell.length_b   1.000
_cell.length_c   1.000
_cell.angle_alpha   90.00
_cell.angle_beta   90.00
_cell.angle_gamma   90.00
#
_symmetry.space_group_name_H-M   'P 1'
#
loop_
_entity.id
_entity.type
_entity.pdbx_description
1 polymer ?
#
loop_
_entity_poly.entity_id
_entity_poly.type
_entity_poly.pdbx_seq_one_letter_code
_entity_poly.pdbx_strand_id
1 'polypeptide(L)'
;MNINKKKTNRFMPIIMAVCVVIGIMIGSFFSNHFSGNRLNIINSGSNRLNNLLHIIDDQYVDAVNIDSLVDKAIPLILSELDPHSVYISAKDVAAATDDLKGSFCGVGIEFVIREDTIHVQNVIQNGPAEKAGLLAGDKIVAVDGKPFVGKIVTNEEAMHRLKGQKDTKVKIGVVRYGSKKVQTFTVTRGEIPTKSITATYMLDDKTGYMRIKNFGENTYPEMLIALAKLSQEGFKNLCIDLRDNSGGYLTAAINMANEFLPDKKLIVYTQGRKSPRQDFRSDGKGSYQHIPLVVLINEGSASAAEIFAGAMQDNDRATIIGRRSFGKGLVQQQIEFPDHSMIRLTIARYYTPSGRCIQKPYTLGDDKDYEQDLLNRYEHGEFFSQDSIKHTGPAYHTGLGRTVYGGGGITPDIFVPEDTLGMTSYFKQASMSGLILQFAFTYTDDNRPKLNNFKEMMELADYLDKQNMVDKFATYADKHGLQRRNLLIRKSHKLLERYINSRVIYNMLNDQAWNQYINQDDPVINKTMEVFQKNEAFPKKPVPATKPVYKKKQKTAMANVPYNYRSLHRSPSHLA
;
A
#
# COMPACT_ATOMS: atom_id res chain seq x y z
N MET A 1 -94.82 -6.59 1.50
CA MET A 1 -94.07 -7.86 1.21
C MET A 1 -92.98 -8.05 2.23
N ASN A 2 -93.33 -8.75 3.32
CA ASN A 2 -92.43 -9.02 4.47
C ASN A 2 -91.79 -10.38 4.26
N ILE A 3 -90.56 -10.44 3.94
CA ILE A 3 -89.81 -11.72 3.79
C ILE A 3 -88.59 -11.77 4.74
N ASN A 4 -88.74 -12.60 5.75
CA ASN A 4 -87.77 -13.36 6.45
C ASN A 4 -86.40 -12.72 6.87
N LYS A 5 -86.41 -11.79 7.82
CA LYS A 5 -85.25 -11.36 8.56
C LYS A 5 -84.87 -12.18 9.82
N LYS A 6 -85.70 -13.19 10.17
CA LYS A 6 -85.52 -13.96 11.43
C LYS A 6 -84.72 -15.30 11.34
N LYS A 7 -84.42 -15.81 10.15
CA LYS A 7 -83.67 -17.11 10.03
C LYS A 7 -82.16 -16.96 9.98
N THR A 8 -81.63 -15.82 9.57
CA THR A 8 -80.21 -15.59 9.44
C THR A 8 -79.50 -15.41 10.81
N ASN A 9 -80.19 -14.85 11.79
CA ASN A 9 -79.65 -14.61 13.12
C ASN A 9 -79.42 -15.89 13.97
N ARG A 10 -80.05 -17.02 13.66
CA ARG A 10 -79.98 -18.25 14.41
C ARG A 10 -78.69 -19.02 14.10
N PHE A 11 -78.07 -18.83 12.94
CA PHE A 11 -76.83 -19.45 12.50
C PHE A 11 -75.61 -18.57 12.70
N MET A 12 -75.76 -17.29 13.05
CA MET A 12 -74.73 -16.33 13.23
C MET A 12 -73.65 -16.80 14.27
N PRO A 13 -74.04 -17.36 15.45
CA PRO A 13 -73.03 -17.88 16.38
C PRO A 13 -72.22 -19.06 15.83
N ILE A 14 -72.88 -19.91 15.03
CA ILE A 14 -72.21 -21.07 14.39
C ILE A 14 -71.26 -20.60 13.30
N ILE A 15 -71.66 -19.63 12.49
CA ILE A 15 -70.78 -19.05 11.47
C ILE A 15 -69.56 -18.36 12.10
N MET A 16 -69.76 -17.60 13.19
CA MET A 16 -68.63 -17.02 13.94
C MET A 16 -67.70 -18.04 14.53
N ALA A 17 -68.23 -19.11 15.13
CA ALA A 17 -67.43 -20.20 15.65
C ALA A 17 -66.61 -20.90 14.55
N VAL A 18 -67.22 -21.17 13.39
CA VAL A 18 -66.53 -21.75 12.23
C VAL A 18 -65.46 -20.82 11.70
N CYS A 19 -65.70 -19.50 11.60
CA CYS A 19 -64.68 -18.51 11.18
C CYS A 19 -63.50 -18.46 12.19
N VAL A 20 -63.75 -18.54 13.48
CA VAL A 20 -62.69 -18.59 14.52
C VAL A 20 -61.88 -19.87 14.40
N VAL A 21 -62.53 -21.02 14.23
CA VAL A 21 -61.82 -22.30 14.04
C VAL A 21 -61.00 -22.31 12.74
N ILE A 22 -61.53 -21.78 11.65
CA ILE A 22 -60.79 -21.63 10.38
C ILE A 22 -59.65 -20.63 10.56
N GLY A 23 -59.85 -19.53 11.27
CA GLY A 23 -58.78 -18.56 11.58
C GLY A 23 -57.64 -19.18 12.42
N ILE A 24 -58.00 -19.99 13.41
CA ILE A 24 -57.01 -20.75 14.23
C ILE A 24 -56.31 -21.81 13.37
N MET A 25 -56.98 -22.54 12.50
CA MET A 25 -56.36 -23.53 11.61
C MET A 25 -55.46 -22.85 10.58
N ILE A 26 -55.87 -21.75 9.97
CA ILE A 26 -55.00 -20.99 9.06
C ILE A 26 -53.82 -20.41 9.83
N GLY A 27 -54.00 -19.83 11.00
CA GLY A 27 -52.95 -19.28 11.83
C GLY A 27 -51.96 -20.39 12.28
N SER A 28 -52.42 -21.55 12.67
CA SER A 28 -51.55 -22.68 13.05
C SER A 28 -50.85 -23.29 11.83
N PHE A 29 -51.51 -23.37 10.67
CA PHE A 29 -50.89 -23.83 9.43
C PHE A 29 -49.81 -22.84 8.94
N PHE A 30 -50.03 -21.52 8.99
CA PHE A 30 -49.02 -20.50 8.70
C PHE A 30 -47.92 -20.52 9.77
N SER A 31 -48.24 -20.62 11.03
CA SER A 31 -47.25 -20.73 12.11
C SER A 31 -46.34 -21.96 11.93
N ASN A 32 -46.92 -23.15 11.61
CA ASN A 32 -46.12 -24.39 11.40
C ASN A 32 -45.32 -24.34 10.08
N HIS A 33 -45.86 -23.73 9.01
CA HIS A 33 -45.12 -23.61 7.74
C HIS A 33 -43.96 -22.60 7.80
N PHE A 34 -44.11 -21.52 8.56
CA PHE A 34 -43.06 -20.53 8.80
C PHE A 34 -42.11 -20.95 9.97
N SER A 35 -42.57 -21.77 10.93
CA SER A 35 -41.73 -22.30 12.01
C SER A 35 -40.76 -23.37 11.54
N GLY A 36 -41.11 -24.19 10.52
CA GLY A 36 -40.23 -25.24 10.01
C GLY A 36 -38.90 -24.76 9.47
N ASN A 37 -38.86 -23.57 8.89
CA ASN A 37 -37.61 -22.93 8.45
C ASN A 37 -36.86 -22.19 9.58
N ARG A 38 -37.55 -21.74 10.63
CA ARG A 38 -36.89 -21.11 11.79
C ARG A 38 -36.15 -22.12 12.67
N LEU A 39 -36.64 -23.34 12.81
CA LEU A 39 -35.97 -24.40 13.56
C LEU A 39 -34.72 -24.96 12.86
N ASN A 40 -34.68 -24.93 11.51
CA ASN A 40 -33.47 -25.25 10.75
C ASN A 40 -32.45 -24.09 10.77
N ILE A 41 -32.90 -22.86 10.97
CA ILE A 41 -32.03 -21.67 11.16
C ILE A 41 -31.40 -21.70 12.56
N ILE A 42 -32.10 -22.23 13.57
CA ILE A 42 -31.61 -22.33 14.96
C ILE A 42 -30.39 -23.26 15.11
N ASN A 43 -30.15 -24.18 14.18
CA ASN A 43 -29.01 -25.10 14.16
C ASN A 43 -27.84 -24.64 13.24
N SER A 44 -27.90 -23.49 12.58
CA SER A 44 -26.76 -22.96 11.85
C SER A 44 -25.73 -22.37 12.81
N GLY A 45 -24.44 -22.49 12.46
CA GLY A 45 -23.35 -21.95 13.29
C GLY A 45 -23.49 -20.45 13.60
N SER A 46 -24.08 -19.66 12.68
CA SER A 46 -24.33 -18.23 12.86
C SER A 46 -25.35 -17.93 13.97
N ASN A 47 -26.35 -18.80 14.18
CA ASN A 47 -27.30 -18.63 15.26
C ASN A 47 -26.72 -18.91 16.64
N ARG A 48 -25.72 -19.81 16.76
CA ARG A 48 -25.06 -20.05 18.04
C ARG A 48 -24.31 -18.82 18.54
N LEU A 49 -23.65 -18.06 17.64
CA LEU A 49 -22.95 -16.83 17.99
C LEU A 49 -23.93 -15.77 18.49
N ASN A 50 -25.03 -15.53 17.75
CA ASN A 50 -26.05 -14.59 18.18
C ASN A 50 -26.70 -14.99 19.50
N ASN A 51 -27.02 -16.28 19.69
CA ASN A 51 -27.57 -16.77 20.94
C ASN A 51 -26.60 -16.63 22.11
N LEU A 52 -25.29 -16.86 21.87
CA LEU A 52 -24.26 -16.63 22.87
C LEU A 52 -24.24 -15.17 23.35
N LEU A 53 -24.25 -14.23 22.42
CA LEU A 53 -24.28 -12.79 22.75
C LEU A 53 -25.54 -12.41 23.54
N HIS A 54 -26.71 -12.93 23.15
CA HIS A 54 -27.96 -12.74 23.90
C HIS A 54 -27.91 -13.35 25.30
N ILE A 55 -27.35 -14.56 25.47
CA ILE A 55 -27.18 -15.19 26.79
C ILE A 55 -26.23 -14.38 27.67
N ILE A 56 -25.16 -13.83 27.10
CA ILE A 56 -24.21 -12.99 27.83
C ILE A 56 -24.92 -11.70 28.28
N ASP A 57 -25.65 -11.05 27.41
CA ASP A 57 -26.38 -9.81 27.71
C ASP A 57 -27.44 -10.02 28.82
N ASP A 58 -28.15 -11.15 28.79
CA ASP A 58 -29.27 -11.47 29.68
C ASP A 58 -28.82 -12.09 31.02
N GLN A 59 -27.76 -12.91 31.04
CA GLN A 59 -27.46 -13.78 32.17
C GLN A 59 -26.07 -13.60 32.78
N TYR A 60 -25.17 -12.80 32.17
CA TYR A 60 -23.84 -12.62 32.74
C TYR A 60 -23.89 -11.79 34.02
N VAL A 61 -23.04 -12.16 35.01
CA VAL A 61 -23.07 -11.61 36.38
C VAL A 61 -22.81 -10.09 36.41
N ASP A 62 -22.00 -9.57 35.50
CA ASP A 62 -21.68 -8.15 35.40
C ASP A 62 -22.22 -7.53 34.11
N ALA A 63 -22.53 -6.24 34.12
CA ALA A 63 -22.92 -5.52 32.91
C ALA A 63 -21.76 -5.46 31.91
N VAL A 64 -21.99 -5.94 30.69
CA VAL A 64 -21.01 -5.91 29.61
C VAL A 64 -21.55 -5.12 28.41
N ASN A 65 -20.65 -4.48 27.68
CA ASN A 65 -20.99 -3.83 26.43
C ASN A 65 -20.89 -4.84 25.29
N ILE A 66 -22.03 -5.25 24.74
CA ILE A 66 -22.12 -6.26 23.68
C ILE A 66 -21.42 -5.78 22.40
N ASP A 67 -21.55 -4.50 22.02
CA ASP A 67 -20.89 -3.95 20.83
C ASP A 67 -19.36 -4.10 20.95
N SER A 68 -18.82 -3.80 22.15
CA SER A 68 -17.38 -3.98 22.42
C SER A 68 -16.93 -5.44 22.36
N LEU A 69 -17.79 -6.39 22.72
CA LEU A 69 -17.49 -7.82 22.57
C LEU A 69 -17.50 -8.23 21.10
N VAL A 70 -18.49 -7.74 20.32
CA VAL A 70 -18.60 -7.98 18.89
C VAL A 70 -17.39 -7.41 18.15
N ASP A 71 -16.99 -6.18 18.45
CA ASP A 71 -15.80 -5.52 17.87
C ASP A 71 -14.51 -6.33 18.09
N LYS A 72 -14.39 -7.03 19.22
CA LYS A 72 -13.27 -7.91 19.53
C LYS A 72 -13.38 -9.28 18.88
N ALA A 73 -14.60 -9.79 18.70
CA ALA A 73 -14.84 -11.13 18.17
C ALA A 73 -14.73 -11.19 16.63
N ILE A 74 -15.17 -10.14 15.92
CA ILE A 74 -15.14 -10.10 14.45
C ILE A 74 -13.71 -10.26 13.89
N PRO A 75 -12.68 -9.53 14.38
CA PRO A 75 -11.31 -9.74 13.93
C PRO A 75 -10.82 -11.19 14.12
N LEU A 76 -11.16 -11.84 15.26
CA LEU A 76 -10.79 -13.23 15.53
C LEU A 76 -11.46 -14.21 14.56
N ILE A 77 -12.71 -13.94 14.15
CA ILE A 77 -13.40 -14.77 13.15
C ILE A 77 -12.76 -14.59 11.77
N LEU A 78 -12.39 -13.36 11.41
CA LEU A 78 -11.78 -13.07 10.11
C LEU A 78 -10.35 -13.60 10.02
N SER A 79 -9.59 -13.64 11.12
CA SER A 79 -8.24 -14.22 11.15
C SER A 79 -8.20 -15.73 10.85
N GLU A 80 -9.33 -16.43 10.99
CA GLU A 80 -9.46 -17.83 10.57
C GLU A 80 -9.63 -18.02 9.05
N LEU A 81 -9.68 -16.92 8.28
CA LEU A 81 -9.87 -16.97 6.83
C LEU A 81 -8.54 -16.78 6.10
N ASP A 82 -8.32 -15.64 5.53
CA ASP A 82 -7.12 -15.29 4.78
C ASP A 82 -6.45 -14.04 5.39
N PRO A 83 -5.14 -13.80 5.16
CA PRO A 83 -4.40 -12.70 5.80
C PRO A 83 -4.88 -11.29 5.44
N HIS A 84 -5.85 -11.15 4.55
CA HIS A 84 -6.30 -9.87 4.02
C HIS A 84 -7.76 -9.55 4.33
N SER A 85 -8.54 -10.52 4.81
CA SER A 85 -9.90 -10.28 5.30
C SER A 85 -9.83 -9.63 6.67
N VAL A 86 -10.26 -8.36 6.78
CA VAL A 86 -10.08 -7.56 7.99
C VAL A 86 -11.35 -6.81 8.37
N TYR A 87 -11.52 -6.60 9.68
CA TYR A 87 -12.50 -5.68 10.24
C TYR A 87 -11.88 -4.31 10.46
N ILE A 88 -12.65 -3.27 10.17
CA ILE A 88 -12.25 -1.88 10.35
C ILE A 88 -13.33 -1.22 11.20
N SER A 89 -12.98 -0.79 12.40
CA SER A 89 -13.92 -0.14 13.30
C SER A 89 -14.41 1.19 12.70
N ALA A 90 -15.62 1.65 13.08
CA ALA A 90 -16.22 2.88 12.55
C ALA A 90 -15.28 4.10 12.66
N LYS A 91 -14.49 4.18 13.75
CA LYS A 91 -13.52 5.26 13.95
C LYS A 91 -12.32 5.21 12.97
N ASP A 92 -11.98 4.02 12.45
CA ASP A 92 -10.79 3.80 11.62
C ASP A 92 -11.11 3.78 10.11
N VAL A 93 -12.40 3.70 9.73
CA VAL A 93 -12.85 3.61 8.34
C VAL A 93 -12.33 4.78 7.50
N ALA A 94 -12.42 6.00 8.01
CA ALA A 94 -11.93 7.18 7.30
C ALA A 94 -10.44 7.06 7.02
N ALA A 95 -9.62 6.73 8.03
CA ALA A 95 -8.18 6.56 7.87
C ALA A 95 -7.81 5.44 6.90
N ALA A 96 -8.55 4.32 6.93
CA ALA A 96 -8.31 3.16 6.07
C ALA A 96 -8.70 3.37 4.59
N THR A 97 -9.51 4.40 4.29
CA THR A 97 -10.02 4.67 2.93
C THR A 97 -9.47 5.95 2.31
N ASP A 98 -9.00 6.92 3.11
CA ASP A 98 -8.57 8.25 2.65
C ASP A 98 -7.49 8.19 1.55
N ASP A 99 -6.47 7.34 1.71
CA ASP A 99 -5.37 7.22 0.74
C ASP A 99 -5.84 6.75 -0.65
N LEU A 100 -6.94 5.99 -0.72
CA LEU A 100 -7.49 5.47 -1.96
C LEU A 100 -8.54 6.41 -2.58
N LYS A 101 -9.23 7.21 -1.77
CA LYS A 101 -10.20 8.21 -2.25
C LYS A 101 -9.55 9.40 -2.96
N GLY A 102 -8.22 9.50 -2.89
CA GLY A 102 -7.48 10.59 -3.53
C GLY A 102 -7.62 11.94 -2.83
N SER A 103 -8.27 12.00 -1.67
CA SER A 103 -8.31 13.17 -0.79
C SER A 103 -8.79 12.80 0.61
N PHE A 104 -8.46 13.62 1.59
CA PHE A 104 -9.01 13.55 2.94
C PHE A 104 -9.32 14.96 3.47
N CYS A 105 -10.12 15.05 4.52
CA CYS A 105 -10.42 16.34 5.14
C CYS A 105 -9.54 16.60 6.36
N GLY A 106 -8.85 17.75 6.38
CA GLY A 106 -7.95 18.12 7.45
C GLY A 106 -7.37 19.52 7.31
N VAL A 107 -6.28 19.77 8.04
CA VAL A 107 -5.62 21.07 8.05
C VAL A 107 -4.64 21.27 6.87
N GLY A 108 -4.12 20.19 6.25
CA GLY A 108 -3.23 20.27 5.09
C GLY A 108 -1.78 20.58 5.46
N ILE A 109 -1.19 19.77 6.33
CA ILE A 109 0.23 19.77 6.63
C ILE A 109 0.81 18.35 6.56
N GLU A 110 2.08 18.25 6.23
CA GLU A 110 2.93 17.10 6.51
C GLU A 110 3.73 17.40 7.77
N PHE A 111 3.86 16.45 8.66
CA PHE A 111 4.53 16.66 9.94
C PHE A 111 5.37 15.46 10.37
N VAL A 112 6.28 15.72 11.26
CA VAL A 112 7.02 14.70 12.01
C VAL A 112 6.88 14.98 13.51
N ILE A 113 6.85 13.92 14.31
CA ILE A 113 6.89 14.04 15.77
C ILE A 113 8.35 13.94 16.21
N ARG A 114 8.81 14.95 16.92
CA ARG A 114 10.16 15.01 17.46
C ARG A 114 10.13 15.62 18.86
N GLU A 115 10.86 15.00 19.79
CA GLU A 115 10.91 15.47 21.18
C GLU A 115 9.49 15.73 21.72
N ASP A 116 8.60 14.73 21.50
CA ASP A 116 7.20 14.77 21.91
C ASP A 116 6.42 16.02 21.42
N THR A 117 6.79 16.55 20.25
CA THR A 117 6.17 17.74 19.65
C THR A 117 5.99 17.53 18.14
N ILE A 118 4.90 18.04 17.57
CA ILE A 118 4.65 18.04 16.13
C ILE A 118 5.45 19.17 15.49
N HIS A 119 6.31 18.83 14.53
CA HIS A 119 6.99 19.79 13.65
C HIS A 119 6.37 19.76 12.27
N VAL A 120 5.91 20.89 11.78
CA VAL A 120 5.40 21.03 10.40
C VAL A 120 6.57 20.89 9.44
N GLN A 121 6.57 19.82 8.67
CA GLN A 121 7.58 19.55 7.64
C GLN A 121 7.25 20.31 6.37
N ASN A 122 5.99 20.20 5.93
CA ASN A 122 5.49 20.84 4.73
C ASN A 122 4.08 21.39 4.95
N VAL A 123 3.72 22.43 4.23
CA VAL A 123 2.34 22.95 4.17
C VAL A 123 1.83 22.72 2.75
N ILE A 124 0.70 22.06 2.64
CA ILE A 124 0.11 21.71 1.34
C ILE A 124 -0.29 23.01 0.62
N GLN A 125 0.24 23.18 -0.57
CA GLN A 125 0.00 24.36 -1.41
C GLN A 125 -1.50 24.54 -1.71
N ASN A 126 -1.98 25.78 -1.58
CA ASN A 126 -3.40 26.15 -1.68
C ASN A 126 -4.30 25.48 -0.63
N GLY A 127 -3.72 24.78 0.36
CA GLY A 127 -4.44 24.10 1.42
C GLY A 127 -4.91 25.03 2.55
N PRO A 128 -5.72 24.48 3.49
CA PRO A 128 -6.23 25.23 4.65
C PRO A 128 -5.16 25.83 5.54
N ALA A 129 -4.08 25.09 5.81
CA ALA A 129 -3.00 25.55 6.69
C ALA A 129 -2.24 26.73 6.08
N GLU A 130 -1.94 26.67 4.77
CA GLU A 130 -1.30 27.77 4.05
C GLU A 130 -2.16 29.04 4.10
N LYS A 131 -3.47 28.89 3.81
CA LYS A 131 -4.42 30.00 3.87
C LYS A 131 -4.54 30.63 5.26
N ALA A 132 -4.35 29.82 6.30
CA ALA A 132 -4.35 30.29 7.69
C ALA A 132 -3.01 30.93 8.10
N GLY A 133 -1.92 30.76 7.31
CA GLY A 133 -0.60 31.34 7.57
C GLY A 133 0.35 30.45 8.36
N LEU A 134 0.10 29.12 8.44
CA LEU A 134 1.07 28.16 8.94
C LEU A 134 2.24 28.05 7.93
N LEU A 135 3.43 27.77 8.45
CA LEU A 135 4.64 27.62 7.66
C LEU A 135 5.37 26.32 7.99
N ALA A 136 6.13 25.80 7.03
CA ALA A 136 7.08 24.75 7.31
C ALA A 136 8.11 25.21 8.35
N GLY A 137 8.42 24.33 9.34
CA GLY A 137 9.23 24.67 10.51
C GLY A 137 8.43 25.13 11.75
N ASP A 138 7.13 25.38 11.64
CA ASP A 138 6.29 25.65 12.81
C ASP A 138 6.22 24.44 13.74
N LYS A 139 6.32 24.64 15.05
CA LYS A 139 6.15 23.62 16.09
C LYS A 139 4.77 23.74 16.68
N ILE A 140 3.91 22.73 16.49
CA ILE A 140 2.56 22.74 17.08
C ILE A 140 2.66 22.36 18.54
N VAL A 141 2.26 23.26 19.43
CA VAL A 141 2.33 23.10 20.88
C VAL A 141 0.96 23.09 21.55
N ALA A 142 -0.10 23.48 20.84
CA ALA A 142 -1.46 23.43 21.35
C ALA A 142 -2.47 23.20 20.21
N VAL A 143 -3.56 22.50 20.51
CA VAL A 143 -4.71 22.30 19.62
C VAL A 143 -5.98 22.61 20.41
N ASP A 144 -6.86 23.46 19.85
CA ASP A 144 -8.11 23.95 20.47
C ASP A 144 -7.91 24.50 21.89
N GLY A 145 -6.80 25.24 22.07
CA GLY A 145 -6.46 25.90 23.34
C GLY A 145 -5.91 24.95 24.42
N LYS A 146 -5.81 23.65 24.13
CA LYS A 146 -5.22 22.66 25.06
C LYS A 146 -3.76 22.38 24.65
N PRO A 147 -2.83 22.29 25.61
CA PRO A 147 -1.46 21.89 25.34
C PRO A 147 -1.42 20.53 24.58
N PHE A 148 -0.60 20.45 23.55
CA PHE A 148 -0.41 19.25 22.78
C PHE A 148 1.09 18.98 22.57
N VAL A 149 1.73 18.59 23.67
CA VAL A 149 3.16 18.26 23.78
C VAL A 149 3.33 17.12 24.79
N GLY A 150 4.47 16.45 24.77
CA GLY A 150 4.76 15.35 25.66
C GLY A 150 4.26 14.00 25.12
N LYS A 151 4.26 12.98 25.95
CA LYS A 151 3.93 11.58 25.59
C LYS A 151 2.55 11.37 24.97
N ILE A 152 1.64 12.34 25.08
CA ILE A 152 0.32 12.29 24.42
C ILE A 152 0.40 12.51 22.92
N VAL A 153 1.53 13.00 22.40
CA VAL A 153 1.71 13.28 20.97
C VAL A 153 2.13 12.00 20.27
N THR A 154 1.16 11.31 19.72
CA THR A 154 1.36 10.17 18.83
C THR A 154 0.86 10.53 17.42
N ASN A 155 1.25 9.76 16.40
CA ASN A 155 0.72 9.96 15.05
C ASN A 155 -0.80 9.82 15.01
N GLU A 156 -1.35 8.84 15.72
CA GLU A 156 -2.79 8.61 15.81
C GLU A 156 -3.50 9.81 16.42
N GLU A 157 -3.06 10.31 17.59
CA GLU A 157 -3.66 11.44 18.25
C GLU A 157 -3.50 12.75 17.45
N ALA A 158 -2.34 12.93 16.76
CA ALA A 158 -2.13 14.06 15.88
C ALA A 158 -3.11 14.02 14.70
N MET A 159 -3.27 12.88 14.06
CA MET A 159 -4.23 12.70 12.96
C MET A 159 -5.66 12.93 13.44
N HIS A 160 -6.04 12.38 14.60
CA HIS A 160 -7.37 12.55 15.18
C HIS A 160 -7.71 14.02 15.45
N ARG A 161 -6.75 14.84 15.93
CA ARG A 161 -6.99 16.26 16.21
C ARG A 161 -6.92 17.17 15.00
N LEU A 162 -6.08 16.84 14.00
CA LEU A 162 -5.84 17.70 12.84
C LEU A 162 -6.77 17.38 11.67
N LYS A 163 -7.15 16.10 11.46
CA LYS A 163 -8.24 15.73 10.55
C LYS A 163 -9.61 16.11 11.14
N GLY A 164 -10.65 16.04 10.36
CA GLY A 164 -12.02 16.26 10.78
C GLY A 164 -12.93 16.64 9.62
N GLN A 165 -14.21 16.84 9.89
CA GLN A 165 -15.19 17.17 8.86
C GLN A 165 -14.84 18.48 8.15
N LYS A 166 -15.13 18.53 6.84
CA LYS A 166 -14.97 19.73 6.01
C LYS A 166 -15.70 20.92 6.64
N ASP A 167 -15.10 22.10 6.51
CA ASP A 167 -15.61 23.40 6.98
C ASP A 167 -15.66 23.56 8.53
N THR A 168 -15.24 22.54 9.31
CA THR A 168 -15.04 22.69 10.75
C THR A 168 -13.73 23.45 11.02
N LYS A 169 -13.68 24.16 12.17
CA LYS A 169 -12.52 24.97 12.55
C LYS A 169 -11.72 24.31 13.66
N VAL A 170 -10.40 24.41 13.58
CA VAL A 170 -9.46 24.01 14.63
C VAL A 170 -8.51 25.16 14.92
N LYS A 171 -8.23 25.42 16.21
CA LYS A 171 -7.25 26.42 16.63
C LYS A 171 -5.91 25.74 16.89
N ILE A 172 -4.88 26.12 16.12
CA ILE A 172 -3.54 25.54 16.23
C ILE A 172 -2.59 26.59 16.81
N GLY A 173 -2.05 26.31 17.99
CA GLY A 173 -1.01 27.10 18.63
C GLY A 173 0.37 26.63 18.20
N VAL A 174 1.18 27.49 17.62
CA VAL A 174 2.52 27.17 17.14
C VAL A 174 3.60 28.05 17.75
N VAL A 175 4.80 27.48 17.88
CA VAL A 175 6.04 28.22 18.14
C VAL A 175 6.85 28.23 16.83
N ARG A 176 7.07 29.41 16.30
CA ARG A 176 7.81 29.61 15.03
C ARG A 176 9.30 29.83 15.32
N TYR A 177 10.15 29.37 14.40
CA TYR A 177 11.60 29.56 14.50
C TYR A 177 11.95 31.05 14.78
N GLY A 178 12.87 31.27 15.72
CA GLY A 178 13.26 32.62 16.16
C GLY A 178 12.27 33.32 17.11
N SER A 179 11.14 32.70 17.46
CA SER A 179 10.16 33.23 18.43
C SER A 179 9.93 32.26 19.59
N LYS A 180 9.82 32.79 20.80
CA LYS A 180 9.36 32.01 21.98
C LYS A 180 7.86 32.17 22.24
N LYS A 181 7.17 33.04 21.50
CA LYS A 181 5.75 33.30 21.68
C LYS A 181 4.91 32.30 20.91
N VAL A 182 3.90 31.74 21.54
CA VAL A 182 2.89 30.92 20.87
C VAL A 182 1.99 31.83 20.03
N GLN A 183 1.91 31.54 18.74
CA GLN A 183 0.98 32.16 17.80
C GLN A 183 -0.17 31.20 17.54
N THR A 184 -1.40 31.69 17.55
CA THR A 184 -2.58 30.84 17.34
C THR A 184 -3.20 31.15 15.98
N PHE A 185 -3.35 30.12 15.17
CA PHE A 185 -4.00 30.17 13.87
C PHE A 185 -5.31 29.38 13.91
N THR A 186 -6.36 29.96 13.33
CA THR A 186 -7.64 29.24 13.16
C THR A 186 -7.67 28.68 11.74
N VAL A 187 -7.56 27.37 11.63
CA VAL A 187 -7.61 26.67 10.36
C VAL A 187 -9.00 26.12 10.12
N THR A 188 -9.63 26.47 9.01
CA THR A 188 -10.86 25.83 8.56
C THR A 188 -10.48 24.57 7.80
N ARG A 189 -10.85 23.39 8.31
CA ARG A 189 -10.53 22.11 7.66
C ARG A 189 -11.12 22.05 6.26
N GLY A 190 -10.38 21.54 5.32
CA GLY A 190 -10.77 21.42 3.92
C GLY A 190 -10.29 20.11 3.34
N GLU A 191 -10.67 19.90 2.10
CA GLU A 191 -10.24 18.76 1.32
C GLU A 191 -8.75 18.90 0.93
N ILE A 192 -7.97 17.90 1.27
CA ILE A 192 -6.53 17.82 1.01
C ILE A 192 -6.33 16.73 -0.04
N PRO A 193 -5.94 17.08 -1.27
CA PRO A 193 -5.67 16.08 -2.30
C PRO A 193 -4.45 15.23 -1.95
N THR A 194 -4.58 13.92 -2.11
CA THR A 194 -3.48 12.97 -2.05
C THR A 194 -3.14 12.54 -3.47
N LYS A 195 -1.91 12.82 -3.89
CA LYS A 195 -1.47 12.47 -5.24
C LYS A 195 -1.06 11.01 -5.32
N SER A 196 -1.60 10.29 -6.29
CA SER A 196 -1.16 8.95 -6.66
C SER A 196 0.13 8.98 -7.48
N ILE A 197 0.31 10.01 -8.31
CA ILE A 197 1.52 10.20 -9.13
C ILE A 197 2.41 11.22 -8.45
N THR A 198 3.53 10.76 -7.90
CA THR A 198 4.43 11.55 -7.06
C THR A 198 5.57 12.20 -7.84
N ALA A 199 5.89 11.69 -9.03
CA ALA A 199 6.91 12.28 -9.89
C ALA A 199 6.60 12.06 -11.37
N THR A 200 6.82 13.10 -12.19
CA THR A 200 6.68 13.06 -13.64
C THR A 200 7.68 14.04 -14.25
N TYR A 201 8.71 13.49 -14.93
CA TYR A 201 9.79 14.26 -15.55
C TYR A 201 10.52 13.45 -16.62
N MET A 202 11.38 14.09 -17.40
CA MET A 202 12.24 13.43 -18.37
C MET A 202 13.53 12.91 -17.72
N LEU A 203 13.86 11.61 -17.93
CA LEU A 203 15.15 11.03 -17.51
C LEU A 203 16.29 11.47 -18.44
N ASP A 204 15.99 11.59 -19.72
CA ASP A 204 16.84 12.13 -20.77
C ASP A 204 15.98 12.83 -21.84
N ASP A 205 16.54 13.24 -22.97
CA ASP A 205 15.84 13.96 -24.04
C ASP A 205 14.67 13.18 -24.68
N LYS A 206 14.53 11.88 -24.38
CA LYS A 206 13.56 10.98 -25.05
C LYS A 206 12.74 10.16 -24.08
N THR A 207 13.16 10.02 -22.84
CA THR A 207 12.58 9.04 -21.90
C THR A 207 11.84 9.74 -20.78
N GLY A 208 10.51 9.62 -20.79
CA GLY A 208 9.65 10.06 -19.71
C GLY A 208 9.66 9.05 -18.54
N TYR A 209 9.63 9.57 -17.33
CA TYR A 209 9.50 8.81 -16.08
C TYR A 209 8.25 9.22 -15.34
N MET A 210 7.55 8.22 -14.80
CA MET A 210 6.35 8.41 -13.99
C MET A 210 6.38 7.47 -12.80
N ARG A 211 6.34 8.01 -11.56
CA ARG A 211 6.22 7.21 -10.35
C ARG A 211 4.80 7.20 -9.83
N ILE A 212 4.24 6.01 -9.62
CA ILE A 212 2.89 5.80 -9.13
C ILE A 212 2.96 5.14 -7.76
N LYS A 213 2.50 5.85 -6.74
CA LYS A 213 2.55 5.44 -5.33
C LYS A 213 1.45 4.43 -4.97
N ASN A 214 0.25 4.64 -5.50
CA ASN A 214 -0.92 3.78 -5.28
C ASN A 214 -1.91 3.88 -6.44
N PHE A 215 -2.94 3.04 -6.43
CA PHE A 215 -4.04 3.02 -7.41
C PHE A 215 -5.33 3.54 -6.75
N GLY A 216 -5.42 4.85 -6.54
CA GLY A 216 -6.60 5.56 -6.01
C GLY A 216 -7.61 5.93 -7.11
N GLU A 217 -8.70 6.59 -6.71
CA GLU A 217 -9.75 7.06 -7.63
C GLU A 217 -9.21 8.03 -8.67
N ASN A 218 -8.27 8.91 -8.28
CA ASN A 218 -7.72 9.95 -9.14
C ASN A 218 -6.48 9.49 -9.94
N THR A 219 -6.00 8.25 -9.77
CA THR A 219 -4.74 7.80 -10.40
C THR A 219 -4.80 7.85 -11.92
N TYR A 220 -5.90 7.41 -12.53
CA TYR A 220 -6.04 7.43 -13.98
C TYR A 220 -6.12 8.86 -14.55
N PRO A 221 -6.95 9.77 -14.05
CA PRO A 221 -6.89 11.19 -14.44
C PRO A 221 -5.50 11.83 -14.24
N GLU A 222 -4.83 11.57 -13.13
CA GLU A 222 -3.48 12.07 -12.87
C GLU A 222 -2.47 11.52 -13.89
N MET A 223 -2.59 10.24 -14.28
CA MET A 223 -1.76 9.64 -15.32
C MET A 223 -1.95 10.34 -16.67
N LEU A 224 -3.18 10.66 -17.06
CA LEU A 224 -3.44 11.37 -18.30
C LEU A 224 -2.81 12.77 -18.30
N ILE A 225 -2.87 13.48 -17.18
CA ILE A 225 -2.20 14.79 -17.01
C ILE A 225 -0.69 14.63 -17.12
N ALA A 226 -0.13 13.62 -16.47
CA ALA A 226 1.30 13.32 -16.49
C ALA A 226 1.79 12.97 -17.91
N LEU A 227 1.03 12.13 -18.64
CA LEU A 227 1.32 11.79 -20.03
C LEU A 227 1.23 12.99 -20.96
N ALA A 228 0.25 13.88 -20.76
CA ALA A 228 0.13 15.12 -21.53
C ALA A 228 1.34 16.03 -21.29
N LYS A 229 1.82 16.18 -20.03
CA LYS A 229 3.03 16.91 -19.71
C LYS A 229 4.25 16.33 -20.43
N LEU A 230 4.49 15.02 -20.31
CA LEU A 230 5.61 14.37 -20.98
C LEU A 230 5.52 14.47 -22.51
N SER A 231 4.30 14.47 -23.09
CA SER A 231 4.08 14.67 -24.52
C SER A 231 4.51 16.07 -24.98
N GLN A 232 4.28 17.10 -24.17
CA GLN A 232 4.76 18.47 -24.44
C GLN A 232 6.28 18.55 -24.37
N GLU A 233 6.91 17.73 -23.51
CA GLU A 233 8.37 17.61 -23.42
C GLU A 233 8.97 16.69 -24.49
N GLY A 234 8.12 16.04 -25.32
CA GLY A 234 8.53 15.29 -26.49
C GLY A 234 9.02 13.88 -26.25
N PHE A 235 8.58 13.21 -25.14
CA PHE A 235 9.01 11.85 -24.83
C PHE A 235 8.71 10.85 -25.96
N LYS A 236 9.58 9.84 -26.09
CA LYS A 236 9.49 8.74 -27.06
C LYS A 236 9.45 7.37 -26.39
N ASN A 237 9.96 7.28 -25.17
CA ASN A 237 9.99 6.10 -24.33
C ASN A 237 9.34 6.44 -23.00
N LEU A 238 8.72 5.46 -22.33
CA LEU A 238 8.09 5.66 -21.02
C LEU A 238 8.56 4.62 -20.01
N CYS A 239 8.99 5.09 -18.84
CA CYS A 239 9.27 4.29 -17.67
C CYS A 239 8.19 4.54 -16.61
N ILE A 240 7.41 3.52 -16.28
CA ILE A 240 6.43 3.56 -15.17
C ILE A 240 7.03 2.84 -13.97
N ASP A 241 7.20 3.55 -12.87
CA ASP A 241 7.76 3.02 -11.62
C ASP A 241 6.65 2.68 -10.63
N LEU A 242 6.46 1.37 -10.40
CA LEU A 242 5.53 0.80 -9.44
C LEU A 242 6.25 0.19 -8.22
N ARG A 243 7.52 0.47 -8.01
CA ARG A 243 8.24 0.00 -6.83
C ARG A 243 7.62 0.59 -5.57
N ASP A 244 7.44 -0.24 -4.54
CA ASP A 244 6.79 0.09 -3.26
C ASP A 244 5.32 0.54 -3.39
N ASN A 245 4.66 0.18 -4.50
CA ASN A 245 3.25 0.45 -4.73
C ASN A 245 2.41 -0.73 -4.22
N SER A 246 1.74 -0.58 -3.09
CA SER A 246 0.92 -1.61 -2.45
C SER A 246 -0.39 -1.94 -3.19
N GLY A 247 -0.67 -1.26 -4.31
CA GLY A 247 -1.89 -1.45 -5.10
C GLY A 247 -2.96 -0.40 -4.82
N GLY A 248 -4.21 -0.84 -4.83
CA GLY A 248 -5.40 0.00 -4.66
C GLY A 248 -6.59 -0.53 -5.46
N TYR A 249 -7.36 0.34 -6.11
CA TYR A 249 -8.55 -0.04 -6.85
C TYR A 249 -8.24 -0.79 -8.15
N LEU A 250 -8.93 -1.91 -8.34
CA LEU A 250 -8.89 -2.72 -9.56
C LEU A 250 -9.22 -1.90 -10.82
N THR A 251 -10.24 -1.04 -10.72
CA THR A 251 -10.70 -0.19 -11.82
C THR A 251 -9.62 0.79 -12.29
N ALA A 252 -8.84 1.35 -11.36
CA ALA A 252 -7.73 2.24 -11.71
C ALA A 252 -6.66 1.51 -12.53
N ALA A 253 -6.27 0.30 -12.11
CA ALA A 253 -5.30 -0.52 -12.86
C ALA A 253 -5.81 -0.92 -14.24
N ILE A 254 -7.10 -1.26 -14.37
CA ILE A 254 -7.74 -1.59 -15.66
C ILE A 254 -7.72 -0.38 -16.59
N ASN A 255 -8.16 0.80 -16.12
CA ASN A 255 -8.19 2.01 -16.93
C ASN A 255 -6.80 2.43 -17.40
N MET A 256 -5.81 2.34 -16.51
CA MET A 256 -4.41 2.62 -16.87
C MET A 256 -3.85 1.62 -17.89
N ALA A 257 -4.12 0.31 -17.70
CA ALA A 257 -3.67 -0.71 -18.65
C ALA A 257 -4.31 -0.54 -20.04
N ASN A 258 -5.55 -0.06 -20.07
CA ASN A 258 -6.27 0.22 -21.32
C ASN A 258 -5.57 1.25 -22.22
N GLU A 259 -4.85 2.22 -21.64
CA GLU A 259 -4.09 3.22 -22.42
C GLU A 259 -2.96 2.61 -23.27
N PHE A 260 -2.45 1.46 -22.88
CA PHE A 260 -1.29 0.83 -23.50
C PHE A 260 -1.62 -0.42 -24.32
N LEU A 261 -2.83 -0.96 -24.24
CA LEU A 261 -3.22 -2.21 -24.88
C LEU A 261 -4.10 -1.98 -26.11
N PRO A 262 -3.88 -2.70 -27.22
CA PRO A 262 -4.80 -2.68 -28.36
C PRO A 262 -6.15 -3.32 -28.01
N ASP A 263 -7.14 -3.14 -28.90
CA ASP A 263 -8.51 -3.63 -28.71
C ASP A 263 -8.60 -5.11 -28.34
N LYS A 264 -9.56 -5.44 -27.45
CA LYS A 264 -9.94 -6.80 -27.02
C LYS A 264 -8.87 -7.60 -26.28
N LYS A 265 -7.75 -7.00 -25.91
CA LYS A 265 -6.76 -7.69 -25.07
C LYS A 265 -7.30 -7.90 -23.67
N LEU A 266 -7.14 -9.10 -23.14
CA LEU A 266 -7.48 -9.37 -21.74
C LEU A 266 -6.49 -8.62 -20.84
N ILE A 267 -7.00 -7.84 -19.89
CA ILE A 267 -6.21 -7.13 -18.87
C ILE A 267 -6.08 -8.03 -17.64
N VAL A 268 -7.21 -8.51 -17.16
CA VAL A 268 -7.33 -9.34 -15.96
C VAL A 268 -8.70 -10.02 -15.99
N TYR A 269 -8.83 -11.18 -15.36
CA TYR A 269 -10.16 -11.68 -14.99
C TYR A 269 -10.21 -12.04 -13.50
N THR A 270 -11.41 -11.94 -12.94
CA THR A 270 -11.68 -12.31 -11.54
C THR A 270 -12.57 -13.54 -11.49
N GLN A 271 -12.38 -14.40 -10.49
CA GLN A 271 -13.22 -15.57 -10.27
C GLN A 271 -13.16 -15.99 -8.79
N GLY A 272 -14.33 -16.30 -8.22
CA GLY A 272 -14.48 -16.80 -6.85
C GLY A 272 -15.55 -17.88 -6.75
N ARG A 273 -15.72 -18.42 -5.56
CA ARG A 273 -16.71 -19.50 -5.30
C ARG A 273 -18.15 -19.06 -5.61
N LYS A 274 -18.50 -17.81 -5.26
CA LYS A 274 -19.83 -17.19 -5.49
C LYS A 274 -19.76 -16.03 -6.48
N SER A 275 -18.57 -15.72 -6.98
CA SER A 275 -18.33 -14.68 -7.97
C SER A 275 -17.95 -15.37 -9.28
N PRO A 276 -18.87 -15.42 -10.29
CA PRO A 276 -18.54 -16.04 -11.59
C PRO A 276 -17.39 -15.29 -12.25
N ARG A 277 -16.73 -15.95 -13.20
CA ARG A 277 -15.66 -15.34 -13.97
C ARG A 277 -16.12 -14.06 -14.66
N GLN A 278 -15.38 -12.99 -14.44
CA GLN A 278 -15.57 -11.69 -15.07
C GLN A 278 -14.26 -11.26 -15.76
N ASP A 279 -14.30 -11.13 -17.09
CA ASP A 279 -13.18 -10.68 -17.91
C ASP A 279 -13.21 -9.15 -18.05
N PHE A 280 -12.04 -8.52 -17.89
CA PHE A 280 -11.81 -7.10 -18.16
C PHE A 280 -10.87 -6.99 -19.35
N ARG A 281 -11.34 -6.33 -20.42
CA ARG A 281 -10.61 -6.22 -21.69
C ARG A 281 -10.42 -4.77 -22.07
N SER A 282 -9.34 -4.51 -22.82
CA SER A 282 -9.09 -3.20 -23.43
C SER A 282 -10.08 -2.91 -24.55
N ASP A 283 -10.37 -1.63 -24.77
CA ASP A 283 -11.29 -1.12 -25.79
C ASP A 283 -10.56 -0.51 -27.01
N GLY A 284 -9.23 -0.54 -27.03
CA GLY A 284 -8.38 -0.04 -28.12
C GLY A 284 -8.37 1.48 -28.29
N LYS A 285 -8.92 2.26 -27.36
CA LYS A 285 -8.97 3.72 -27.45
C LYS A 285 -7.76 4.42 -26.85
N GLY A 286 -6.90 3.68 -26.15
CA GLY A 286 -5.69 4.23 -25.53
C GLY A 286 -4.73 4.84 -26.55
N SER A 287 -4.13 5.96 -26.19
CA SER A 287 -3.28 6.74 -27.08
C SER A 287 -1.83 6.27 -27.15
N TYR A 288 -1.41 5.40 -26.22
CA TYR A 288 -0.01 5.02 -26.02
C TYR A 288 0.28 3.55 -26.32
N GLN A 289 -0.51 2.93 -27.20
CA GLN A 289 -0.42 1.49 -27.51
C GLN A 289 0.94 1.07 -28.13
N HIS A 290 1.66 1.98 -28.75
CA HIS A 290 2.90 1.69 -29.48
C HIS A 290 4.16 2.33 -28.88
N ILE A 291 4.04 3.05 -27.77
CA ILE A 291 5.22 3.63 -27.13
C ILE A 291 6.09 2.54 -26.49
N PRO A 292 7.42 2.57 -26.63
CA PRO A 292 8.31 1.71 -25.87
C PRO A 292 8.07 1.93 -24.36
N LEU A 293 7.68 0.87 -23.65
CA LEU A 293 7.27 0.91 -22.25
C LEU A 293 8.09 -0.06 -21.41
N VAL A 294 8.62 0.44 -20.30
CA VAL A 294 9.22 -0.35 -19.23
C VAL A 294 8.43 -0.12 -17.96
N VAL A 295 8.20 -1.18 -17.20
CA VAL A 295 7.53 -1.12 -15.89
C VAL A 295 8.47 -1.63 -14.82
N LEU A 296 8.70 -0.84 -13.79
CA LEU A 296 9.56 -1.19 -12.66
C LEU A 296 8.73 -1.75 -11.51
N ILE A 297 9.17 -2.87 -10.95
CA ILE A 297 8.55 -3.50 -9.79
C ILE A 297 9.61 -3.94 -8.77
N ASN A 298 9.17 -4.09 -7.53
CA ASN A 298 9.95 -4.72 -6.47
C ASN A 298 9.03 -5.51 -5.52
N GLU A 299 9.58 -6.05 -4.45
CA GLU A 299 8.86 -6.83 -3.43
C GLU A 299 7.73 -6.06 -2.74
N GLY A 300 7.74 -4.72 -2.78
CA GLY A 300 6.66 -3.85 -2.29
C GLY A 300 5.53 -3.62 -3.31
N SER A 301 5.72 -4.03 -4.58
CA SER A 301 4.68 -3.93 -5.61
C SER A 301 3.63 -5.02 -5.40
N ALA A 302 2.37 -4.65 -5.14
CA ALA A 302 1.31 -5.59 -4.78
C ALA A 302 -0.04 -5.29 -5.44
N SER A 303 -0.93 -6.28 -5.50
CA SER A 303 -2.36 -6.12 -5.85
C SER A 303 -2.56 -5.44 -7.22
N ALA A 304 -3.18 -4.24 -7.27
CA ALA A 304 -3.43 -3.47 -8.51
C ALA A 304 -2.15 -3.16 -9.31
N ALA A 305 -1.01 -2.97 -8.62
CA ALA A 305 0.30 -2.83 -9.28
C ALA A 305 0.71 -4.11 -10.00
N GLU A 306 0.41 -5.27 -9.42
CA GLU A 306 0.66 -6.58 -10.03
C GLU A 306 -0.32 -6.88 -11.18
N ILE A 307 -1.55 -6.37 -11.11
CA ILE A 307 -2.52 -6.46 -12.22
C ILE A 307 -1.99 -5.69 -13.41
N PHE A 308 -1.55 -4.44 -13.21
CA PHE A 308 -0.98 -3.63 -14.29
C PHE A 308 0.29 -4.27 -14.88
N ALA A 309 1.26 -4.62 -14.04
CA ALA A 309 2.51 -5.25 -14.48
C ALA A 309 2.26 -6.60 -15.18
N GLY A 310 1.37 -7.44 -14.63
CA GLY A 310 0.99 -8.72 -15.21
C GLY A 310 0.25 -8.58 -16.54
N ALA A 311 -0.63 -7.58 -16.68
CA ALA A 311 -1.30 -7.28 -17.94
C ALA A 311 -0.29 -6.87 -19.02
N MET A 312 0.69 -6.03 -18.68
CA MET A 312 1.75 -5.61 -19.61
C MET A 312 2.67 -6.79 -19.98
N GLN A 313 3.07 -7.59 -19.01
CA GLN A 313 3.96 -8.73 -19.22
C GLN A 313 3.30 -9.82 -20.08
N ASP A 314 2.08 -10.24 -19.71
CA ASP A 314 1.43 -11.41 -20.33
C ASP A 314 0.88 -11.09 -21.73
N ASN A 315 0.59 -9.82 -22.03
CA ASN A 315 0.28 -9.36 -23.40
C ASN A 315 1.53 -9.03 -24.23
N ASP A 316 2.73 -9.28 -23.71
CA ASP A 316 4.00 -8.94 -24.38
C ASP A 316 4.09 -7.46 -24.77
N ARG A 317 3.49 -6.57 -23.94
CA ARG A 317 3.37 -5.14 -24.23
C ARG A 317 4.53 -4.32 -23.69
N ALA A 318 5.13 -4.74 -22.58
CA ALA A 318 6.22 -4.03 -21.93
C ALA A 318 7.23 -5.01 -21.35
N THR A 319 8.46 -4.53 -21.14
CA THR A 319 9.49 -5.22 -20.37
C THR A 319 9.38 -4.85 -18.90
N ILE A 320 9.31 -5.84 -18.03
CA ILE A 320 9.23 -5.68 -16.59
C ILE A 320 10.64 -5.79 -16.00
N ILE A 321 11.08 -4.77 -15.25
CA ILE A 321 12.44 -4.71 -14.68
C ILE A 321 12.39 -4.55 -13.16
N GLY A 322 13.29 -5.19 -12.45
CA GLY A 322 13.48 -5.07 -11.02
C GLY A 322 13.54 -6.38 -10.27
N ARG A 323 12.77 -6.52 -9.20
CA ARG A 323 12.68 -7.74 -8.37
C ARG A 323 11.24 -8.26 -8.34
N ARG A 324 11.08 -9.54 -7.97
CA ARG A 324 9.78 -10.21 -7.89
C ARG A 324 8.83 -9.47 -6.94
N SER A 325 7.60 -9.26 -7.40
CA SER A 325 6.56 -8.56 -6.64
C SER A 325 6.08 -9.33 -5.41
N PHE A 326 5.13 -8.77 -4.68
CA PHE A 326 4.63 -9.30 -3.40
C PHE A 326 3.86 -10.62 -3.55
N GLY A 327 2.98 -10.72 -4.52
CA GLY A 327 2.14 -11.91 -4.73
C GLY A 327 0.77 -11.83 -4.05
N LYS A 328 0.08 -10.68 -4.14
CA LYS A 328 -1.31 -10.53 -3.67
C LYS A 328 -2.28 -10.62 -4.84
N GLY A 329 -2.88 -11.80 -5.03
CA GLY A 329 -3.83 -12.11 -6.11
C GLY A 329 -5.28 -12.23 -5.64
N LEU A 330 -5.68 -11.54 -4.57
CA LEU A 330 -6.99 -11.58 -3.95
C LEU A 330 -7.80 -10.32 -4.28
N VAL A 331 -9.10 -10.52 -4.58
CA VAL A 331 -10.08 -9.44 -4.78
C VAL A 331 -10.89 -9.30 -3.50
N GLN A 332 -10.88 -8.11 -2.94
CA GLN A 332 -11.57 -7.78 -1.70
C GLN A 332 -12.78 -6.89 -2.00
N GLN A 333 -13.86 -7.14 -1.28
CA GLN A 333 -15.05 -6.28 -1.25
C GLN A 333 -15.13 -5.61 0.12
N GLN A 334 -15.44 -4.32 0.11
CA GLN A 334 -15.76 -3.55 1.30
C GLN A 334 -17.27 -3.67 1.55
N ILE A 335 -17.65 -4.06 2.76
CA ILE A 335 -19.03 -4.21 3.20
C ILE A 335 -19.18 -3.39 4.47
N GLU A 336 -19.99 -2.35 4.42
CA GLU A 336 -20.27 -1.45 5.55
C GLU A 336 -21.39 -2.03 6.41
N PHE A 337 -21.25 -1.93 7.72
CA PHE A 337 -22.28 -2.24 8.70
C PHE A 337 -23.08 -1.00 9.09
N PRO A 338 -24.29 -1.16 9.70
CA PRO A 338 -25.14 -0.03 10.09
C PRO A 338 -24.52 0.95 11.09
N ASP A 339 -23.54 0.52 11.86
CA ASP A 339 -22.77 1.32 12.82
C ASP A 339 -21.58 2.06 12.18
N HIS A 340 -21.49 2.02 10.83
CA HIS A 340 -20.39 2.57 10.02
C HIS A 340 -19.05 1.87 10.18
N SER A 341 -18.97 0.76 10.91
CA SER A 341 -17.83 -0.14 10.81
C SER A 341 -17.87 -0.89 9.46
N MET A 342 -16.76 -1.48 9.05
CA MET A 342 -16.73 -2.19 7.78
C MET A 342 -15.88 -3.46 7.86
N ILE A 343 -16.21 -4.44 7.02
CA ILE A 343 -15.30 -5.53 6.71
C ILE A 343 -14.76 -5.38 5.29
N ARG A 344 -13.50 -5.74 5.13
CA ARG A 344 -12.87 -5.93 3.84
C ARG A 344 -12.69 -7.43 3.67
N LEU A 345 -13.57 -8.06 2.86
CA LEU A 345 -13.66 -9.52 2.72
C LEU A 345 -13.14 -9.97 1.36
N THR A 346 -12.32 -10.99 1.34
CA THR A 346 -11.87 -11.64 0.11
C THR A 346 -13.00 -12.46 -0.51
N ILE A 347 -13.42 -12.08 -1.73
CA ILE A 347 -14.55 -12.70 -2.46
C ILE A 347 -14.13 -13.47 -3.71
N ALA A 348 -12.95 -13.17 -4.27
CA ALA A 348 -12.45 -13.77 -5.50
C ALA A 348 -10.91 -13.75 -5.55
N ARG A 349 -10.36 -14.45 -6.53
CA ARG A 349 -8.99 -14.30 -6.99
C ARG A 349 -8.97 -13.60 -8.33
N TYR A 350 -7.86 -12.91 -8.64
CA TYR A 350 -7.65 -12.42 -9.98
C TYR A 350 -6.55 -13.21 -10.71
N TYR A 351 -6.67 -13.21 -12.02
CA TYR A 351 -5.83 -13.96 -12.92
C TYR A 351 -5.36 -13.04 -14.05
N THR A 352 -4.10 -13.14 -14.40
CA THR A 352 -3.49 -12.38 -15.49
C THR A 352 -3.91 -12.92 -16.86
N PRO A 353 -3.59 -12.26 -17.98
CA PRO A 353 -3.97 -12.71 -19.31
C PRO A 353 -3.52 -14.13 -19.69
N SER A 354 -2.40 -14.60 -19.18
CA SER A 354 -1.93 -15.98 -19.39
C SER A 354 -2.74 -17.03 -18.60
N GLY A 355 -3.64 -16.61 -17.72
CA GLY A 355 -4.46 -17.47 -16.87
C GLY A 355 -3.82 -17.82 -15.53
N ARG A 356 -2.65 -17.27 -15.19
CA ARG A 356 -2.00 -17.52 -13.89
C ARG A 356 -2.62 -16.70 -12.76
N CYS A 357 -2.85 -17.34 -11.63
CA CYS A 357 -3.07 -16.66 -10.36
C CYS A 357 -1.71 -16.39 -9.71
N ILE A 358 -1.46 -15.15 -9.36
CA ILE A 358 -0.18 -14.74 -8.79
C ILE A 358 -0.15 -14.78 -7.26
N GLN A 359 -1.28 -15.15 -6.63
CA GLN A 359 -1.40 -15.22 -5.18
C GLN A 359 -0.34 -16.17 -4.61
N LYS A 360 0.52 -15.66 -3.71
CA LYS A 360 1.44 -16.50 -2.95
C LYS A 360 0.68 -17.41 -1.99
N PRO A 361 1.21 -18.60 -1.65
CA PRO A 361 0.55 -19.53 -0.74
C PRO A 361 0.22 -18.91 0.62
N TYR A 362 -0.90 -19.29 1.20
CA TYR A 362 -1.29 -19.02 2.57
C TYR A 362 -2.09 -20.17 3.14
N THR A 363 -2.10 -20.32 4.45
CA THR A 363 -2.91 -21.31 5.19
C THR A 363 -4.04 -20.56 5.88
N LEU A 364 -5.26 -21.10 5.82
CA LEU A 364 -6.41 -20.54 6.55
C LEU A 364 -6.16 -20.61 8.05
N GLY A 365 -6.37 -19.51 8.76
CA GLY A 365 -6.17 -19.41 10.21
C GLY A 365 -4.70 -19.37 10.65
N ASP A 366 -3.75 -19.31 9.73
CA ASP A 366 -2.33 -19.15 10.03
C ASP A 366 -1.68 -18.18 9.04
N ASP A 367 -1.42 -16.97 9.50
CA ASP A 367 -0.82 -15.88 8.72
C ASP A 367 0.71 -15.76 8.90
N LYS A 368 1.31 -16.50 9.85
CA LYS A 368 2.73 -16.37 10.21
C LYS A 368 3.66 -16.61 9.03
N ASP A 369 3.49 -17.71 8.30
CA ASP A 369 4.31 -18.01 7.13
C ASP A 369 4.10 -16.97 6.02
N TYR A 370 2.89 -16.44 5.92
CA TYR A 370 2.56 -15.40 4.95
C TYR A 370 3.25 -14.07 5.27
N GLU A 371 3.27 -13.66 6.53
CA GLU A 371 3.95 -12.44 6.99
C GLU A 371 5.47 -12.55 6.89
N GLN A 372 6.02 -13.73 7.18
CA GLN A 372 7.46 -14.00 7.14
C GLN A 372 8.00 -14.20 5.72
N ASP A 373 7.15 -14.33 4.69
CA ASP A 373 7.57 -14.59 3.31
C ASP A 373 8.66 -13.63 2.81
N LEU A 374 8.49 -12.33 3.02
CA LEU A 374 9.48 -11.34 2.57
C LEU A 374 10.83 -11.51 3.28
N LEU A 375 10.81 -11.80 4.58
CA LEU A 375 12.03 -12.07 5.34
C LEU A 375 12.71 -13.36 4.84
N ASN A 376 11.93 -14.41 4.64
CA ASN A 376 12.41 -15.68 4.10
C ASN A 376 13.03 -15.51 2.71
N ARG A 377 12.42 -14.71 1.83
CA ARG A 377 12.95 -14.39 0.50
C ARG A 377 14.28 -13.65 0.58
N TYR A 378 14.39 -12.69 1.51
CA TYR A 378 15.63 -11.94 1.77
C TYR A 378 16.73 -12.87 2.27
N GLU A 379 16.45 -13.72 3.27
CA GLU A 379 17.42 -14.65 3.87
C GLU A 379 17.89 -15.72 2.87
N HIS A 380 17.04 -16.17 1.97
CA HIS A 380 17.41 -17.10 0.89
C HIS A 380 18.15 -16.43 -0.28
N GLY A 381 18.38 -15.12 -0.23
CA GLY A 381 19.16 -14.41 -1.21
C GLY A 381 18.40 -14.01 -2.48
N GLU A 382 17.05 -14.08 -2.48
CA GLU A 382 16.25 -13.75 -3.67
C GLU A 382 16.41 -12.29 -4.10
N PHE A 383 16.69 -11.38 -3.17
CA PHE A 383 16.87 -9.96 -3.48
C PHE A 383 18.22 -9.68 -4.16
N PHE A 384 19.14 -10.63 -4.11
CA PHE A 384 20.52 -10.47 -4.58
C PHE A 384 20.85 -11.32 -5.79
N SER A 385 20.06 -12.38 -6.08
CA SER A 385 20.32 -13.29 -7.19
C SER A 385 19.03 -13.82 -7.80
N GLN A 386 18.96 -13.76 -9.13
CA GLN A 386 17.86 -14.34 -9.90
C GLN A 386 17.75 -15.86 -9.71
N ASP A 387 18.87 -16.55 -9.56
CA ASP A 387 18.93 -18.01 -9.37
C ASP A 387 18.34 -18.46 -8.03
N SER A 388 18.19 -17.54 -7.09
CA SER A 388 17.56 -17.79 -5.77
C SER A 388 16.02 -17.69 -5.82
N ILE A 389 15.45 -17.24 -6.93
CA ILE A 389 13.99 -17.15 -7.08
C ILE A 389 13.39 -18.55 -7.19
N LYS A 390 12.59 -18.92 -6.18
CA LYS A 390 11.88 -20.20 -6.18
C LYS A 390 10.50 -20.03 -6.84
N HIS A 391 10.29 -20.73 -7.94
CA HIS A 391 8.98 -20.81 -8.59
C HIS A 391 8.19 -21.97 -7.99
N THR A 392 7.23 -21.69 -7.13
CA THR A 392 6.40 -22.71 -6.45
C THR A 392 5.12 -23.05 -7.22
N GLY A 393 4.70 -22.17 -8.12
CA GLY A 393 3.48 -22.33 -8.93
C GLY A 393 3.75 -22.88 -10.34
N PRO A 394 2.66 -23.21 -11.08
CA PRO A 394 2.76 -23.73 -12.44
C PRO A 394 3.31 -22.67 -13.41
N ALA A 395 3.95 -23.16 -14.47
CA ALA A 395 4.43 -22.36 -15.59
C ALA A 395 3.27 -22.09 -16.57
N TYR A 396 3.23 -20.87 -17.10
CA TYR A 396 2.32 -20.40 -18.14
C TYR A 396 3.13 -19.75 -19.26
N HIS A 397 2.47 -19.41 -20.36
CA HIS A 397 3.13 -18.78 -21.50
C HIS A 397 2.38 -17.53 -21.94
N THR A 398 3.15 -16.49 -22.29
CA THR A 398 2.62 -15.28 -22.91
C THR A 398 2.26 -15.52 -24.38
N GLY A 399 1.70 -14.52 -25.04
CA GLY A 399 1.38 -14.60 -26.48
C GLY A 399 2.59 -14.89 -27.38
N LEU A 400 3.78 -14.43 -27.00
CA LEU A 400 5.05 -14.72 -27.70
C LEU A 400 5.69 -16.04 -27.25
N GLY A 401 5.11 -16.75 -26.28
CA GLY A 401 5.65 -18.01 -25.75
C GLY A 401 6.72 -17.84 -24.67
N ARG A 402 6.87 -16.65 -24.06
CA ARG A 402 7.74 -16.45 -22.90
C ARG A 402 7.14 -17.17 -21.69
N THR A 403 7.99 -17.83 -20.91
CA THR A 403 7.55 -18.51 -19.69
C THR A 403 7.34 -17.51 -18.57
N VAL A 404 6.18 -17.58 -17.90
CA VAL A 404 5.82 -16.82 -16.72
C VAL A 404 5.24 -17.77 -15.67
N TYR A 405 5.33 -17.43 -14.37
CA TYR A 405 4.98 -18.33 -13.29
C TYR A 405 3.81 -17.78 -12.46
N GLY A 406 2.95 -18.68 -11.98
CA GLY A 406 1.92 -18.37 -11.00
C GLY A 406 2.39 -18.62 -9.57
N GLY A 407 1.53 -18.30 -8.58
CA GLY A 407 1.71 -18.70 -7.19
C GLY A 407 2.75 -17.92 -6.39
N GLY A 408 3.25 -16.77 -6.88
CA GLY A 408 4.29 -16.05 -6.16
C GLY A 408 4.61 -14.64 -6.68
N GLY A 409 3.59 -13.92 -7.15
CA GLY A 409 3.76 -12.56 -7.69
C GLY A 409 4.23 -12.54 -9.15
N ILE A 410 4.63 -11.37 -9.61
CA ILE A 410 5.18 -11.12 -10.94
C ILE A 410 6.70 -11.19 -10.87
N THR A 411 7.29 -12.16 -11.55
CA THR A 411 8.75 -12.25 -11.75
C THR A 411 9.13 -11.29 -12.88
N PRO A 412 10.10 -10.37 -12.70
CA PRO A 412 10.51 -9.45 -13.76
C PRO A 412 11.15 -10.19 -14.95
N ASP A 413 11.06 -9.60 -16.13
CA ASP A 413 11.76 -10.10 -17.33
C ASP A 413 13.28 -9.87 -17.22
N ILE A 414 13.65 -8.76 -16.57
CA ILE A 414 15.04 -8.41 -16.30
C ILE A 414 15.20 -8.18 -14.80
N PHE A 415 15.90 -9.10 -14.16
CA PHE A 415 16.21 -8.99 -12.74
C PHE A 415 17.32 -7.96 -12.50
N VAL A 416 17.12 -7.09 -11.54
CA VAL A 416 18.15 -6.17 -11.03
C VAL A 416 18.25 -6.37 -9.51
N PRO A 417 19.39 -6.84 -9.00
CA PRO A 417 19.58 -7.10 -7.58
C PRO A 417 19.48 -5.82 -6.76
N GLU A 418 19.19 -5.98 -5.46
CA GLU A 418 19.31 -4.89 -4.50
C GLU A 418 20.76 -4.46 -4.38
N ASP A 419 21.00 -3.14 -4.45
CA ASP A 419 22.33 -2.59 -4.24
C ASP A 419 22.67 -2.58 -2.74
N THR A 420 23.61 -3.42 -2.36
CA THR A 420 24.13 -3.51 -0.98
C THR A 420 25.45 -2.78 -0.79
N LEU A 421 25.94 -2.08 -1.81
CA LEU A 421 27.19 -1.36 -1.73
C LEU A 421 27.14 -0.28 -0.63
N GLY A 422 28.01 -0.39 0.34
CA GLY A 422 28.04 0.55 1.47
C GLY A 422 27.05 0.25 2.61
N MET A 423 26.24 -0.81 2.54
CA MET A 423 25.34 -1.24 3.61
C MET A 423 26.11 -1.86 4.80
N THR A 424 26.78 -1.03 5.59
CA THR A 424 27.44 -1.48 6.82
C THR A 424 26.44 -1.60 7.98
N SER A 425 26.85 -2.25 9.09
CA SER A 425 26.05 -2.29 10.31
C SER A 425 25.78 -0.89 10.89
N TYR A 426 26.71 0.06 10.73
CA TYR A 426 26.49 1.46 11.13
C TYR A 426 25.35 2.09 10.33
N PHE A 427 25.36 1.95 8.98
CA PHE A 427 24.30 2.45 8.14
C PHE A 427 22.93 1.82 8.49
N LYS A 428 22.89 0.49 8.66
CA LYS A 428 21.66 -0.23 9.04
C LYS A 428 21.09 0.30 10.36
N GLN A 429 21.93 0.45 11.39
CA GLN A 429 21.50 0.99 12.69
C GLN A 429 21.01 2.44 12.56
N ALA A 430 21.74 3.29 11.83
CA ALA A 430 21.33 4.68 11.60
C ALA A 430 19.98 4.82 10.88
N SER A 431 19.72 3.94 9.90
CA SER A 431 18.44 3.90 9.17
C SER A 431 17.30 3.38 10.05
N MET A 432 17.51 2.23 10.72
CA MET A 432 16.47 1.58 11.54
C MET A 432 16.08 2.41 12.77
N SER A 433 17.03 3.14 13.36
CA SER A 433 16.76 4.06 14.48
C SER A 433 16.10 5.38 14.03
N GLY A 434 15.96 5.62 12.73
CA GLY A 434 15.43 6.86 12.19
C GLY A 434 16.35 8.08 12.31
N LEU A 435 17.59 7.89 12.79
CA LEU A 435 18.53 9.00 13.03
C LEU A 435 18.89 9.79 11.75
N ILE A 436 18.92 9.11 10.58
CA ILE A 436 19.15 9.81 9.30
C ILE A 436 18.04 10.81 9.02
N LEU A 437 16.76 10.40 9.20
CA LEU A 437 15.61 11.27 9.01
C LEU A 437 15.59 12.42 10.00
N GLN A 438 15.86 12.14 11.27
CA GLN A 438 15.91 13.14 12.33
C GLN A 438 17.00 14.18 12.07
N PHE A 439 18.20 13.74 11.69
CA PHE A 439 19.29 14.64 11.34
C PHE A 439 18.96 15.52 10.13
N ALA A 440 18.48 14.91 9.05
CA ALA A 440 18.13 15.65 7.83
C ALA A 440 17.07 16.72 8.13
N PHE A 441 16.07 16.39 8.94
CA PHE A 441 15.05 17.34 9.38
C PHE A 441 15.68 18.48 10.21
N THR A 442 16.51 18.14 11.22
CA THR A 442 17.20 19.12 12.06
C THR A 442 18.05 20.08 11.23
N TYR A 443 18.86 19.49 10.34
CA TYR A 443 19.72 20.29 9.45
C TYR A 443 18.90 21.22 8.56
N THR A 444 17.79 20.74 8.01
CA THR A 444 16.87 21.53 7.21
C THR A 444 16.31 22.71 8.00
N ASP A 445 15.84 22.46 9.22
CA ASP A 445 15.20 23.47 10.06
C ASP A 445 16.19 24.54 10.50
N ASP A 446 17.38 24.14 10.97
CA ASP A 446 18.45 25.04 11.40
C ASP A 446 19.01 25.91 10.25
N ASN A 447 18.95 25.43 9.01
CA ASN A 447 19.50 26.13 7.84
C ASN A 447 18.42 26.66 6.88
N ARG A 448 17.14 26.57 7.23
CA ARG A 448 16.01 26.94 6.38
C ARG A 448 16.14 28.32 5.71
N PRO A 449 16.57 29.41 6.40
CA PRO A 449 16.73 30.72 5.76
C PRO A 449 17.69 30.69 4.56
N LYS A 450 18.74 29.87 4.62
CA LYS A 450 19.71 29.71 3.54
C LYS A 450 19.21 28.76 2.46
N LEU A 451 18.62 27.64 2.87
CA LEU A 451 18.12 26.60 1.96
C LEU A 451 16.94 27.10 1.11
N ASN A 452 16.13 28.02 1.60
CA ASN A 452 15.03 28.63 0.86
C ASN A 452 15.44 29.35 -0.44
N ASN A 453 16.74 29.67 -0.60
CA ASN A 453 17.25 30.29 -1.82
C ASN A 453 17.37 29.31 -2.99
N PHE A 454 17.41 28.01 -2.72
CA PHE A 454 17.49 26.98 -3.75
C PHE A 454 16.07 26.57 -4.18
N LYS A 455 15.80 26.64 -5.48
CA LYS A 455 14.51 26.26 -6.08
C LYS A 455 14.62 25.01 -6.96
N GLU A 456 15.82 24.74 -7.44
CA GLU A 456 16.10 23.61 -8.31
C GLU A 456 16.86 22.51 -7.56
N MET A 457 16.54 21.25 -7.87
CA MET A 457 17.12 20.08 -7.21
C MET A 457 18.64 20.03 -7.35
N MET A 458 19.17 20.29 -8.54
CA MET A 458 20.61 20.21 -8.80
C MET A 458 21.40 21.27 -8.01
N GLU A 459 20.90 22.50 -7.95
CA GLU A 459 21.54 23.59 -7.19
C GLU A 459 21.63 23.25 -5.70
N LEU A 460 20.53 22.69 -5.16
CA LEU A 460 20.49 22.26 -3.75
C LEU A 460 21.44 21.06 -3.50
N ALA A 461 21.46 20.09 -4.40
CA ALA A 461 22.36 18.94 -4.30
C ALA A 461 23.84 19.36 -4.30
N ASP A 462 24.24 20.21 -5.28
CA ASP A 462 25.60 20.75 -5.37
C ASP A 462 26.02 21.56 -4.14
N TYR A 463 25.06 22.23 -3.50
CA TYR A 463 25.32 22.92 -2.24
C TYR A 463 25.54 21.92 -1.10
N LEU A 464 24.67 20.88 -0.98
CA LEU A 464 24.74 19.88 0.09
C LEU A 464 26.03 19.05 0.03
N ASP A 465 26.50 18.67 -1.15
CA ASP A 465 27.74 17.92 -1.36
C ASP A 465 28.97 18.65 -0.79
N LYS A 466 28.94 19.98 -0.74
CA LYS A 466 30.01 20.81 -0.14
C LYS A 466 29.88 20.97 1.38
N GLN A 467 28.85 20.40 2.02
CA GLN A 467 28.56 20.66 3.45
C GLN A 467 29.12 19.62 4.43
N ASN A 468 29.86 18.62 3.97
CA ASN A 468 30.35 17.51 4.82
C ASN A 468 29.22 16.86 5.63
N MET A 469 28.11 16.55 4.97
CA MET A 469 26.88 16.08 5.62
C MET A 469 27.09 14.81 6.43
N VAL A 470 27.94 13.89 5.95
CA VAL A 470 28.22 12.60 6.64
C VAL A 470 28.93 12.82 7.96
N ASP A 471 29.89 13.76 8.05
CA ASP A 471 30.61 14.03 9.31
C ASP A 471 29.72 14.75 10.32
N LYS A 472 28.91 15.69 9.87
CA LYS A 472 27.88 16.35 10.71
C LYS A 472 26.88 15.34 11.24
N PHE A 473 26.42 14.42 10.36
CA PHE A 473 25.53 13.32 10.76
C PHE A 473 26.19 12.40 11.78
N ALA A 474 27.43 11.98 11.55
CA ALA A 474 28.13 11.10 12.48
C ALA A 474 28.28 11.73 13.88
N THR A 475 28.53 13.04 13.95
CA THR A 475 28.57 13.79 15.20
C THR A 475 27.20 13.90 15.88
N TYR A 476 26.15 14.09 15.08
CA TYR A 476 24.77 14.11 15.57
C TYR A 476 24.36 12.72 16.12
N ALA A 477 24.61 11.67 15.35
CA ALA A 477 24.26 10.30 15.69
C ALA A 477 24.96 9.82 16.99
N ASP A 478 26.24 10.19 17.18
CA ASP A 478 27.00 9.87 18.39
C ASP A 478 26.36 10.49 19.65
N LYS A 479 25.92 11.74 19.57
CA LYS A 479 25.17 12.43 20.63
C LYS A 479 23.80 11.79 20.93
N HIS A 480 23.24 11.05 19.98
CA HIS A 480 21.93 10.39 20.09
C HIS A 480 22.06 8.86 20.27
N GLY A 481 23.19 8.38 20.78
CA GLY A 481 23.37 7.00 21.20
C GLY A 481 23.91 6.03 20.13
N LEU A 482 24.16 6.48 18.90
CA LEU A 482 24.80 5.67 17.87
C LEU A 482 26.32 5.98 17.81
N GLN A 483 27.11 5.21 18.55
CA GLN A 483 28.55 5.41 18.66
C GLN A 483 29.24 5.55 17.30
N ARG A 484 30.09 6.58 17.15
CA ARG A 484 30.83 6.86 15.94
C ARG A 484 31.82 5.73 15.60
N ARG A 485 31.76 5.21 14.36
CA ARG A 485 32.62 4.12 13.84
C ARG A 485 33.22 4.51 12.51
N ASN A 486 34.35 5.23 12.53
CA ASN A 486 34.94 5.88 11.36
C ASN A 486 35.20 4.94 10.17
N LEU A 487 35.61 3.67 10.41
CA LEU A 487 35.85 2.71 9.35
C LEU A 487 34.54 2.35 8.61
N LEU A 488 33.48 2.09 9.36
CA LEU A 488 32.16 1.74 8.80
C LEU A 488 31.52 2.95 8.11
N ILE A 489 31.63 4.14 8.70
CA ILE A 489 31.16 5.41 8.12
C ILE A 489 31.84 5.65 6.78
N ARG A 490 33.18 5.47 6.69
CA ARG A 490 33.92 5.61 5.43
C ARG A 490 33.43 4.64 4.35
N LYS A 491 33.16 3.37 4.73
CA LYS A 491 32.61 2.38 3.81
C LYS A 491 31.19 2.72 3.33
N SER A 492 30.39 3.37 4.17
CA SER A 492 29.01 3.77 3.86
C SER A 492 28.92 5.22 3.37
N HIS A 493 30.02 5.93 3.14
CA HIS A 493 30.01 7.38 2.92
C HIS A 493 29.03 7.81 1.84
N LYS A 494 29.16 7.28 0.63
CA LYS A 494 28.26 7.61 -0.50
C LYS A 494 26.80 7.30 -0.19
N LEU A 495 26.55 6.16 0.45
CA LEU A 495 25.18 5.73 0.79
C LEU A 495 24.57 6.66 1.86
N LEU A 496 25.32 6.99 2.92
CA LEU A 496 24.90 7.95 3.95
C LEU A 496 24.64 9.33 3.35
N GLU A 497 25.57 9.84 2.54
CA GLU A 497 25.45 11.15 1.87
C GLU A 497 24.18 11.21 1.01
N ARG A 498 23.99 10.20 0.14
CA ARG A 498 22.80 10.09 -0.70
C ARG A 498 21.51 10.08 0.10
N TYR A 499 21.44 9.27 1.18
CA TYR A 499 20.23 9.20 2.02
C TYR A 499 19.98 10.51 2.76
N ILE A 500 20.99 11.13 3.33
CA ILE A 500 20.86 12.40 4.05
C ILE A 500 20.44 13.50 3.08
N ASN A 501 21.17 13.68 1.97
CA ASN A 501 20.91 14.74 1.01
C ASN A 501 19.53 14.59 0.36
N SER A 502 19.12 13.34 0.03
CA SER A 502 17.79 13.08 -0.51
C SER A 502 16.68 13.55 0.42
N ARG A 503 16.86 13.39 1.75
CA ARG A 503 15.85 13.82 2.73
C ARG A 503 15.83 15.32 2.93
N VAL A 504 16.97 15.99 2.85
CA VAL A 504 17.01 17.47 2.86
C VAL A 504 16.33 18.02 1.60
N ILE A 505 16.59 17.43 0.43
CA ILE A 505 15.94 17.79 -0.84
C ILE A 505 14.42 17.60 -0.74
N TYR A 506 13.96 16.48 -0.22
CA TYR A 506 12.53 16.24 0.04
C TYR A 506 11.92 17.33 0.93
N ASN A 507 12.56 17.63 2.06
CA ASN A 507 12.08 18.61 3.05
C ASN A 507 12.03 20.05 2.51
N MET A 508 12.84 20.37 1.51
CA MET A 508 12.94 21.73 0.96
C MET A 508 12.15 21.91 -0.32
N LEU A 509 12.01 20.89 -1.13
CA LEU A 509 11.38 20.98 -2.44
C LEU A 509 10.10 20.14 -2.52
N ASN A 510 10.17 18.89 -2.94
CA ASN A 510 9.00 18.01 -3.09
C ASN A 510 9.41 16.57 -3.46
N ASP A 511 8.40 15.68 -3.59
CA ASP A 511 8.54 14.29 -4.04
C ASP A 511 9.24 14.16 -5.40
N GLN A 512 8.94 15.05 -6.36
CA GLN A 512 9.55 14.98 -7.68
C GLN A 512 11.06 15.23 -7.61
N ALA A 513 11.48 16.27 -6.90
CA ALA A 513 12.90 16.58 -6.72
C ALA A 513 13.64 15.45 -5.99
N TRP A 514 13.00 14.86 -4.97
CA TRP A 514 13.53 13.68 -4.29
C TRP A 514 13.72 12.50 -5.24
N ASN A 515 12.72 12.18 -6.09
CA ASN A 515 12.82 11.11 -7.08
C ASN A 515 13.90 11.40 -8.14
N GLN A 516 14.01 12.64 -8.60
CA GLN A 516 15.06 13.05 -9.54
C GLN A 516 16.45 12.80 -8.95
N TYR A 517 16.64 13.14 -7.67
CA TYR A 517 17.93 12.94 -7.00
C TYR A 517 18.28 11.47 -6.79
N ILE A 518 17.36 10.65 -6.27
CA ILE A 518 17.64 9.24 -6.01
C ILE A 518 17.79 8.41 -7.29
N ASN A 519 17.17 8.81 -8.39
CA ASN A 519 17.22 8.08 -9.65
C ASN A 519 18.53 8.32 -10.44
N GLN A 520 19.37 9.30 -10.07
CA GLN A 520 20.63 9.56 -10.75
C GLN A 520 21.59 8.35 -10.73
N ASP A 521 21.65 7.64 -9.60
CA ASP A 521 22.54 6.49 -9.40
C ASP A 521 21.75 5.18 -9.15
N ASP A 522 20.49 5.11 -9.59
CA ASP A 522 19.64 3.92 -9.38
C ASP A 522 19.98 2.83 -10.41
N PRO A 523 20.44 1.63 -9.98
CA PRO A 523 20.77 0.54 -10.90
C PRO A 523 19.59 0.09 -11.78
N VAL A 524 18.35 0.19 -11.26
CA VAL A 524 17.15 -0.20 -12.01
C VAL A 524 16.85 0.82 -13.11
N ILE A 525 17.03 2.12 -12.82
CA ILE A 525 16.92 3.19 -13.81
C ILE A 525 18.02 3.07 -14.86
N ASN A 526 19.27 2.85 -14.45
CA ASN A 526 20.38 2.63 -15.39
C ASN A 526 20.09 1.45 -16.33
N LYS A 527 19.58 0.34 -15.79
CA LYS A 527 19.17 -0.81 -16.60
C LYS A 527 18.03 -0.50 -17.55
N THR A 528 17.07 0.30 -17.12
CA THR A 528 15.98 0.78 -17.96
C THR A 528 16.49 1.60 -19.15
N MET A 529 17.43 2.49 -18.91
CA MET A 529 18.05 3.31 -19.98
C MET A 529 18.80 2.43 -21.00
N GLU A 530 19.53 1.37 -20.54
CA GLU A 530 20.14 0.39 -21.44
C GLU A 530 19.10 -0.31 -22.32
N VAL A 531 17.95 -0.72 -21.74
CA VAL A 531 16.88 -1.41 -22.47
C VAL A 531 16.31 -0.51 -23.56
N PHE A 532 16.09 0.77 -23.30
CA PHE A 532 15.63 1.72 -24.30
C PHE A 532 16.68 1.97 -25.40
N GLN A 533 17.94 2.15 -25.04
CA GLN A 533 19.05 2.33 -25.97
C GLN A 533 19.22 1.14 -26.93
N LYS A 534 18.98 -0.08 -26.43
CA LYS A 534 19.06 -1.32 -27.21
C LYS A 534 17.77 -1.65 -27.98
N ASN A 535 16.71 -0.83 -27.86
CA ASN A 535 15.37 -1.10 -28.40
C ASN A 535 14.79 -2.45 -27.93
N GLU A 536 14.94 -2.77 -26.64
CA GLU A 536 14.49 -4.01 -26.01
C GLU A 536 13.28 -3.82 -25.08
N ALA A 537 12.63 -2.67 -25.14
CA ALA A 537 11.42 -2.38 -24.34
C ALA A 537 10.21 -3.23 -24.78
N PHE A 538 10.16 -3.66 -26.03
CA PHE A 538 9.19 -4.63 -26.51
C PHE A 538 9.75 -6.04 -26.37
N PRO A 539 9.07 -6.94 -25.63
CA PRO A 539 9.49 -8.33 -25.49
C PRO A 539 9.62 -9.04 -26.85
N LYS A 540 10.62 -9.90 -26.98
CA LYS A 540 10.87 -10.69 -28.18
C LYS A 540 10.55 -12.17 -27.93
N LYS A 541 10.26 -12.94 -29.01
CA LYS A 541 10.15 -14.40 -28.89
C LYS A 541 11.42 -14.97 -28.28
N PRO A 542 11.29 -15.93 -27.33
CA PRO A 542 12.47 -16.65 -26.84
C PRO A 542 13.20 -17.33 -28.00
N VAL A 543 14.50 -17.10 -28.08
CA VAL A 543 15.34 -17.89 -28.99
C VAL A 543 15.46 -19.28 -28.39
N PRO A 544 15.16 -20.37 -29.12
CA PRO A 544 15.35 -21.72 -28.60
C PRO A 544 16.77 -21.88 -28.08
N ALA A 545 16.91 -22.34 -26.84
CA ALA A 545 18.23 -22.59 -26.25
C ALA A 545 18.97 -23.60 -27.17
N THR A 546 20.02 -23.15 -27.83
CA THR A 546 20.96 -24.06 -28.49
C THR A 546 21.47 -25.01 -27.42
N LYS A 547 21.23 -26.31 -27.58
CA LYS A 547 21.72 -27.32 -26.64
C LYS A 547 23.20 -27.03 -26.35
N PRO A 548 23.60 -26.92 -25.07
CA PRO A 548 25.01 -26.66 -24.79
C PRO A 548 25.85 -27.81 -25.34
N VAL A 549 26.78 -27.48 -26.22
CA VAL A 549 27.83 -28.43 -26.66
C VAL A 549 28.72 -28.63 -25.44
N TYR A 550 28.54 -29.73 -24.73
CA TYR A 550 29.41 -30.14 -23.64
C TYR A 550 30.82 -30.35 -24.16
N LYS A 551 31.68 -29.35 -24.09
CA LYS A 551 33.12 -29.56 -24.13
C LYS A 551 33.52 -30.20 -22.80
N LYS A 552 33.89 -31.47 -22.82
CA LYS A 552 34.51 -32.19 -21.69
C LYS A 552 35.66 -31.35 -21.13
N LYS A 553 35.47 -30.72 -19.98
CA LYS A 553 36.58 -30.13 -19.19
C LYS A 553 37.33 -31.24 -18.51
N GLN A 554 38.64 -31.29 -18.78
CA GLN A 554 39.60 -32.11 -18.08
C GLN A 554 39.56 -31.78 -16.56
N LYS A 555 39.51 -32.84 -15.77
CA LYS A 555 39.60 -32.74 -14.28
C LYS A 555 40.97 -32.21 -13.88
N THR A 556 41.01 -31.01 -13.38
CA THR A 556 42.15 -30.55 -12.55
C THR A 556 41.77 -30.74 -11.10
N ALA A 557 42.49 -31.57 -10.41
CA ALA A 557 42.31 -31.85 -8.98
C ALA A 557 42.60 -30.59 -8.17
N MET A 558 41.65 -30.12 -7.38
CA MET A 558 41.90 -29.16 -6.31
C MET A 558 41.80 -29.86 -4.97
N ALA A 559 42.85 -29.61 -4.18
CA ALA A 559 43.09 -30.17 -2.87
C ALA A 559 42.05 -29.73 -1.83
N ASN A 560 41.67 -30.68 -0.98
CA ASN A 560 40.84 -30.51 0.20
C ASN A 560 41.47 -29.56 1.22
N VAL A 561 40.74 -28.54 1.65
CA VAL A 561 40.99 -27.82 2.90
C VAL A 561 39.73 -28.00 3.77
N PRO A 562 39.87 -28.60 4.96
CA PRO A 562 38.70 -28.81 5.84
C PRO A 562 38.40 -27.53 6.63
N TYR A 563 37.19 -27.02 6.53
CA TYR A 563 36.67 -25.99 7.43
C TYR A 563 35.94 -26.64 8.61
N ASN A 564 36.48 -26.42 9.78
CA ASN A 564 35.92 -26.87 11.05
C ASN A 564 34.89 -25.86 11.56
N TYR A 565 33.64 -26.23 11.63
CA TYR A 565 32.59 -25.50 12.36
C TYR A 565 32.30 -26.21 13.66
N ARG A 566 32.70 -25.65 14.79
CA ARG A 566 32.19 -26.01 16.11
C ARG A 566 31.49 -24.82 16.75
N SER A 567 30.19 -24.98 16.88
CA SER A 567 29.26 -24.59 17.96
C SER A 567 29.49 -23.31 18.76
N LEU A 568 28.47 -22.46 18.76
CA LEU A 568 28.07 -21.72 19.95
C LEU A 568 26.54 -21.59 19.94
N HIS A 569 25.87 -22.61 20.48
CA HIS A 569 24.53 -22.48 21.07
C HIS A 569 24.68 -21.85 22.46
N ARG A 570 24.07 -20.71 22.69
CA ARG A 570 23.54 -20.31 24.01
C ARG A 570 22.35 -19.40 23.80
N SER A 571 21.20 -19.88 24.19
CA SER A 571 19.98 -19.12 24.44
C SER A 571 20.18 -18.15 25.62
N PRO A 572 19.40 -17.07 25.67
CA PRO A 572 18.86 -16.65 26.95
C PRO A 572 17.32 -16.63 26.90
N SER A 573 16.78 -17.27 27.91
CA SER A 573 15.42 -17.19 28.38
C SER A 573 15.18 -15.88 29.16
N HIS A 574 13.93 -15.39 29.06
CA HIS A 574 13.20 -14.52 29.98
C HIS A 574 13.65 -13.05 30.19
N LEU A 575 12.75 -12.10 29.87
CA LEU A 575 11.89 -11.34 30.79
C LEU A 575 11.29 -10.11 30.10
N ALA A 576 9.96 -9.99 30.32
CA ALA A 576 9.04 -8.84 30.25
C ALA A 576 8.79 -8.18 28.90
#